data_371bdfb46778f59affac3178af1c8b50
#
_entry.id   371bdfb46778f59affac3178af1c8b50
#
_cell.length_a   1.000
_cell.length_b   1.000
_cell.length_c   1.000
_cell.angle_alpha   90.00
_cell.angle_beta   90.00
_cell.angle_gamma   90.00
#
_symmetry.space_group_name_H-M   'P 1'
#
loop_
_entity.id
_entity.type
_entity.pdbx_description
1 polymer ?
#
loop_
_entity_poly.entity_id
_entity_poly.type
_entity_poly.pdbx_seq_one_letter_code
_entity_poly.pdbx_strand_id
1 'polypeptide(L)'
;MQIQINTGHNIEVHESLAAKISGVVESALSRFSDHITRVEVHLSDENSDKKVGHDAMRCVMEARIEGRQPIAVSHQAETLDQAFDGAADKLTRLIKHTLERLYDQKSHRTDPSPPEPEIDEEP
;
A
#
# COMPACT_ATOMS: atom_id res chain seq x y z
N MET A 1 8.88 -9.47 -6.09
CA MET A 1 8.26 -8.17 -5.86
C MET A 1 9.29 -7.09 -6.07
N GLN A 2 8.99 -6.15 -6.91
CA GLN A 2 9.90 -5.07 -7.24
C GLN A 2 9.41 -3.81 -6.52
N ILE A 3 10.32 -3.06 -5.93
CA ILE A 3 9.93 -1.86 -5.19
C ILE A 3 10.58 -0.66 -5.84
N GLN A 4 9.78 0.33 -6.18
CA GLN A 4 10.27 1.54 -6.79
C GLN A 4 9.86 2.72 -5.91
N ILE A 5 10.79 3.60 -5.61
CA ILE A 5 10.53 4.74 -4.74
C ILE A 5 10.70 6.02 -5.54
N ASN A 6 9.67 6.85 -5.52
CA ASN A 6 9.68 8.13 -6.22
C ASN A 6 9.40 9.23 -5.23
N THR A 7 10.00 10.38 -5.42
CA THR A 7 9.79 11.49 -4.52
C THR A 7 9.48 12.75 -5.28
N GLY A 8 8.73 13.62 -4.66
CA GLY A 8 8.52 14.95 -5.18
C GLY A 8 9.78 15.77 -4.98
N HIS A 9 9.82 16.91 -5.61
CA HIS A 9 11.05 17.68 -5.61
C HIS A 9 11.39 18.32 -4.28
N ASN A 10 10.51 18.28 -3.32
CA ASN A 10 10.82 18.83 -2.01
C ASN A 10 11.32 17.79 -1.03
N ILE A 11 11.54 16.58 -1.50
CA ILE A 11 11.99 15.52 -0.63
C ILE A 11 13.23 14.89 -1.22
N GLU A 12 14.25 14.76 -0.41
CA GLU A 12 15.45 14.09 -0.83
C GLU A 12 15.45 12.69 -0.27
N VAL A 13 15.77 11.72 -1.08
CA VAL A 13 15.85 10.36 -0.62
C VAL A 13 17.30 9.92 -0.67
N HIS A 14 17.83 9.66 0.50
CA HIS A 14 19.17 9.12 0.59
C HIS A 14 19.06 7.62 0.52
N GLU A 15 20.17 6.99 0.23
CA GLU A 15 20.21 5.55 0.15
C GLU A 15 19.67 4.89 1.41
N SER A 16 19.98 5.45 2.55
CA SER A 16 19.52 4.87 3.80
C SER A 16 18.01 4.94 3.95
N LEU A 17 17.41 6.03 3.47
CA LEU A 17 15.96 6.14 3.54
C LEU A 17 15.32 5.17 2.57
N ALA A 18 15.87 5.06 1.36
CA ALA A 18 15.34 4.13 0.39
C ALA A 18 15.40 2.69 0.90
N ALA A 19 16.51 2.34 1.53
CA ALA A 19 16.66 1.01 2.09
C ALA A 19 15.64 0.77 3.21
N LYS A 20 15.40 1.79 4.01
CA LYS A 20 14.45 1.68 5.10
C LYS A 20 13.03 1.47 4.58
N ILE A 21 12.65 2.24 3.58
CA ILE A 21 11.32 2.10 2.99
C ILE A 21 11.16 0.73 2.34
N SER A 22 12.17 0.28 1.60
CA SER A 22 12.12 -1.03 0.98
C SER A 22 11.98 -2.12 2.04
N GLY A 23 12.70 -1.98 3.14
CA GLY A 23 12.62 -2.94 4.22
C GLY A 23 11.23 -2.99 4.85
N VAL A 24 10.63 -1.83 5.05
CA VAL A 24 9.29 -1.76 5.61
C VAL A 24 8.29 -2.43 4.67
N VAL A 25 8.38 -2.12 3.38
CA VAL A 25 7.45 -2.68 2.40
C VAL A 25 7.64 -4.20 2.29
N GLU A 26 8.88 -4.63 2.19
CA GLU A 26 9.15 -6.06 2.08
C GLU A 26 8.64 -6.81 3.31
N SER A 27 8.88 -6.25 4.47
CA SER A 27 8.46 -6.88 5.70
C SER A 27 6.95 -6.95 5.80
N ALA A 28 6.28 -5.85 5.44
CA ALA A 28 4.84 -5.78 5.56
C ALA A 28 4.13 -6.71 4.57
N LEU A 29 4.70 -6.87 3.38
CA LEU A 29 4.03 -7.58 2.31
C LEU A 29 4.64 -8.94 1.99
N SER A 30 5.58 -9.40 2.82
CA SER A 30 6.33 -10.60 2.48
C SER A 30 5.44 -11.81 2.22
N ARG A 31 4.39 -11.97 2.98
CA ARG A 31 3.56 -13.16 2.80
C ARG A 31 2.68 -13.09 1.57
N PHE A 32 2.62 -11.92 0.93
CA PHE A 32 1.85 -11.78 -0.30
C PHE A 32 2.75 -11.63 -1.51
N SER A 33 4.06 -11.80 -1.32
CA SER A 33 5.02 -11.47 -2.38
C SER A 33 4.81 -12.29 -3.65
N ASP A 34 4.24 -13.48 -3.53
CA ASP A 34 3.99 -14.30 -4.71
C ASP A 34 2.91 -13.70 -5.61
N HIS A 35 2.10 -12.82 -5.06
CA HIS A 35 0.99 -12.24 -5.81
C HIS A 35 1.29 -10.83 -6.26
N ILE A 36 2.36 -10.22 -5.75
CA ILE A 36 2.65 -8.83 -6.04
C ILE A 36 3.82 -8.75 -6.99
N THR A 37 3.61 -8.12 -8.12
CA THR A 37 4.70 -7.98 -9.08
C THR A 37 5.51 -6.72 -8.81
N ARG A 38 4.88 -5.67 -8.31
CA ARG A 38 5.57 -4.41 -8.13
C ARG A 38 4.86 -3.53 -7.11
N VAL A 39 5.64 -2.79 -6.36
CA VAL A 39 5.10 -1.77 -5.44
C VAL A 39 5.79 -0.46 -5.78
N GLU A 40 4.99 0.58 -5.97
CA GLU A 40 5.52 1.91 -6.19
C GLU A 40 5.20 2.75 -4.98
N VAL A 41 6.20 3.46 -4.49
CA VAL A 41 6.06 4.32 -3.33
C VAL A 41 6.31 5.74 -3.79
N HIS A 42 5.37 6.64 -3.54
CA HIS A 42 5.51 8.04 -3.91
C HIS A 42 5.43 8.88 -2.66
N LEU A 43 6.47 9.68 -2.44
CA LEU A 43 6.54 10.53 -1.26
C LEU A 43 6.47 11.98 -1.69
N SER A 44 5.74 12.77 -0.94
CA SER A 44 5.67 14.19 -1.23
C SER A 44 5.48 14.98 0.06
N ASP A 45 5.89 16.23 0.00
CA ASP A 45 5.73 17.17 1.10
C ASP A 45 4.64 18.14 0.66
N GLU A 46 3.46 17.94 1.15
CA GLU A 46 2.31 18.70 0.70
C GLU A 46 2.26 20.09 1.31
N ASN A 47 3.13 20.35 2.26
CA ASN A 47 3.11 21.62 2.95
C ASN A 47 4.34 22.46 2.71
N SER A 48 5.01 22.22 1.62
CA SER A 48 6.29 22.88 1.38
C SER A 48 6.17 24.39 1.33
N ASP A 49 5.07 24.91 0.83
CA ASP A 49 4.90 26.33 0.72
C ASP A 49 4.02 26.93 1.80
N LYS A 50 3.51 26.14 2.70
CA LYS A 50 2.66 26.65 3.74
C LYS A 50 3.35 26.50 5.03
N LYS A 51 3.12 27.40 5.89
CA LYS A 51 3.83 27.31 7.10
C LYS A 51 3.18 26.46 8.10
N VAL A 52 2.01 26.13 7.96
CA VAL A 52 1.38 25.38 8.96
C VAL A 52 0.95 24.09 8.50
N GLY A 53 0.95 23.12 9.26
CA GLY A 53 0.42 21.88 8.85
C GLY A 53 1.00 20.76 9.57
N HIS A 54 0.19 20.03 10.17
CA HIS A 54 0.56 18.76 10.68
C HIS A 54 0.28 17.82 9.55
N ASP A 55 0.72 16.75 9.43
CA ASP A 55 0.41 15.78 8.41
C ASP A 55 0.78 16.29 7.02
N ALA A 56 1.89 16.97 6.95
CA ALA A 56 2.33 17.52 5.67
C ALA A 56 2.97 16.47 4.77
N MET A 57 3.51 15.41 5.34
CA MET A 57 4.17 14.39 4.55
C MET A 57 3.15 13.40 4.08
N ARG A 58 3.21 13.08 2.79
CA ARG A 58 2.24 12.16 2.21
C ARG A 58 2.96 11.01 1.53
N CYS A 59 2.44 9.82 1.71
CA CYS A 59 2.97 8.64 1.05
C CYS A 59 1.84 7.95 0.33
N VAL A 60 2.03 7.71 -0.96
CA VAL A 60 1.10 6.92 -1.74
C VAL A 60 1.82 5.64 -2.11
N MET A 61 1.19 4.51 -1.85
CA MET A 61 1.75 3.23 -2.24
C MET A 61 0.79 2.52 -3.15
N GLU A 62 1.30 2.03 -4.27
CA GLU A 62 0.50 1.31 -5.23
C GLU A 62 1.12 -0.06 -5.42
N ALA A 63 0.31 -1.10 -5.28
CA ALA A 63 0.77 -2.47 -5.49
C ALA A 63 0.11 -3.03 -6.73
N ARG A 64 0.90 -3.64 -7.59
CA ARG A 64 0.38 -4.31 -8.76
C ARG A 64 0.27 -5.78 -8.45
N ILE A 65 -0.95 -6.27 -8.52
CA ILE A 65 -1.25 -7.65 -8.17
C ILE A 65 -1.41 -8.41 -9.47
N GLU A 66 -0.79 -9.55 -9.54
CA GLU A 66 -0.84 -10.35 -10.74
C GLU A 66 -2.28 -10.70 -11.10
N GLY A 67 -2.68 -10.40 -12.30
CA GLY A 67 -4.01 -10.72 -12.78
C GLY A 67 -5.13 -9.85 -12.25
N ARG A 68 -4.80 -8.76 -11.55
CA ARG A 68 -5.83 -7.90 -11.01
C ARG A 68 -5.42 -6.44 -11.19
N GLN A 69 -6.34 -5.56 -10.90
CA GLN A 69 -6.06 -4.15 -11.01
C GLN A 69 -5.18 -3.69 -9.87
N PRO A 70 -4.38 -2.67 -10.08
CA PRO A 70 -3.52 -2.18 -9.01
C PRO A 70 -4.33 -1.66 -7.83
N ILE A 71 -3.74 -1.77 -6.65
CA ILE A 71 -4.35 -1.29 -5.43
C ILE A 71 -3.48 -0.15 -4.92
N ALA A 72 -4.10 0.99 -4.63
CA ALA A 72 -3.36 2.15 -4.17
C ALA A 72 -3.95 2.66 -2.87
N VAL A 73 -3.08 3.13 -1.99
CA VAL A 73 -3.50 3.74 -0.74
C VAL A 73 -2.66 4.99 -0.53
N SER A 74 -3.10 5.87 0.35
CA SER A 74 -2.30 7.02 0.71
C SER A 74 -2.44 7.27 2.20
N HIS A 75 -1.43 7.93 2.75
CA HIS A 75 -1.43 8.25 4.17
C HIS A 75 -0.62 9.52 4.37
N GLN A 76 -1.15 10.42 5.17
CA GLN A 76 -0.45 11.65 5.49
C GLN A 76 -0.10 11.64 6.96
N ALA A 77 1.05 12.20 7.28
CA ALA A 77 1.52 12.23 8.66
C ALA A 77 2.52 13.37 8.83
N GLU A 78 2.95 13.57 10.04
CA GLU A 78 3.88 14.65 10.32
C GLU A 78 5.28 14.36 9.81
N THR A 79 5.67 13.11 9.80
CA THR A 79 7.00 12.73 9.36
C THR A 79 6.92 11.73 8.23
N LEU A 80 8.01 11.61 7.50
CA LEU A 80 8.07 10.63 6.42
C LEU A 80 7.95 9.22 6.97
N ASP A 81 8.58 8.94 8.09
CA ASP A 81 8.50 7.61 8.67
C ASP A 81 7.07 7.24 8.98
N GLN A 82 6.35 8.14 9.59
CA GLN A 82 4.95 7.88 9.90
C GLN A 82 4.11 7.75 8.64
N ALA A 83 4.44 8.54 7.63
CA ALA A 83 3.68 8.51 6.38
C ALA A 83 3.82 7.15 5.69
N PHE A 84 5.05 6.68 5.52
CA PHE A 84 5.18 5.41 4.80
C PHE A 84 4.83 4.20 5.67
N ASP A 85 5.00 4.29 6.98
CA ASP A 85 4.55 3.21 7.85
C ASP A 85 3.04 3.07 7.78
N GLY A 86 2.33 4.20 7.83
CA GLY A 86 0.88 4.18 7.76
C GLY A 86 0.37 3.69 6.42
N ALA A 87 1.04 4.12 5.35
CA ALA A 87 0.65 3.66 4.01
C ALA A 87 0.89 2.17 3.86
N ALA A 88 2.03 1.67 4.37
CA ALA A 88 2.32 0.25 4.28
C ALA A 88 1.29 -0.57 5.03
N ASP A 89 0.86 -0.08 6.18
CA ASP A 89 -0.14 -0.78 6.97
C ASP A 89 -1.48 -0.82 6.23
N LYS A 90 -1.89 0.30 5.66
CA LYS A 90 -3.13 0.34 4.89
C LYS A 90 -3.06 -0.59 3.69
N LEU A 91 -1.94 -0.57 3.00
CA LEU A 91 -1.77 -1.40 1.82
C LEU A 91 -1.83 -2.88 2.18
N THR A 92 -1.18 -3.25 3.27
CA THR A 92 -1.17 -4.62 3.72
C THR A 92 -2.58 -5.12 3.98
N ARG A 93 -3.37 -4.31 4.68
CA ARG A 93 -4.73 -4.70 4.98
C ARG A 93 -5.58 -4.83 3.74
N LEU A 94 -5.41 -3.91 2.81
CA LEU A 94 -6.21 -3.93 1.60
C LEU A 94 -5.85 -5.12 0.72
N ILE A 95 -4.57 -5.43 0.63
CA ILE A 95 -4.13 -6.58 -0.15
C ILE A 95 -4.65 -7.86 0.49
N LYS A 96 -4.56 -7.94 1.79
CA LYS A 96 -5.05 -9.10 2.50
C LYS A 96 -6.52 -9.34 2.20
N HIS A 97 -7.33 -8.29 2.30
CA HIS A 97 -8.74 -8.40 2.02
C HIS A 97 -9.00 -8.81 0.58
N THR A 98 -8.27 -8.23 -0.34
CA THR A 98 -8.44 -8.52 -1.75
C THR A 98 -8.13 -9.98 -2.04
N LEU A 99 -7.04 -10.48 -1.50
CA LEU A 99 -6.65 -11.85 -1.76
C LEU A 99 -7.55 -12.84 -1.05
N GLU A 100 -8.02 -12.50 0.12
CA GLU A 100 -8.95 -13.36 0.84
C GLU A 100 -10.27 -13.47 0.09
N ARG A 101 -10.76 -12.37 -0.46
CA ARG A 101 -11.95 -12.42 -1.23
C ARG A 101 -11.78 -13.27 -2.47
N LEU A 102 -10.64 -13.13 -3.12
CA LEU A 102 -10.37 -13.93 -4.29
C LEU A 102 -10.33 -15.40 -3.95
N TYR A 103 -9.72 -15.73 -2.83
CA TYR A 103 -9.61 -17.08 -2.39
C TYR A 103 -10.98 -17.66 -2.05
N ASP A 104 -11.80 -16.88 -1.39
CA ASP A 104 -13.15 -17.29 -1.07
C ASP A 104 -13.97 -17.54 -2.31
N GLN A 105 -13.84 -16.68 -3.30
CA GLN A 105 -14.56 -16.88 -4.54
C GLN A 105 -14.15 -18.16 -5.20
N LYS A 106 -12.87 -18.46 -5.17
CA LYS A 106 -12.39 -19.69 -5.76
C LYS A 106 -12.88 -20.90 -5.00
N SER A 107 -12.89 -20.85 -3.70
CA SER A 107 -13.30 -22.01 -2.96
C SER A 107 -14.80 -22.21 -3.02
N HIS A 108 -15.57 -21.18 -3.30
CA HIS A 108 -17.00 -21.32 -3.40
C HIS A 108 -17.51 -21.46 -4.80
N ARG A 109 -16.58 -21.62 -5.78
CA ARG A 109 -16.95 -21.69 -7.11
C ARG A 109 -17.90 -22.78 -7.42
N THR A 110 -17.74 -23.93 -6.87
CA THR A 110 -18.59 -25.04 -7.16
C THR A 110 -19.79 -25.11 -6.22
N ASP A 111 -19.90 -24.22 -5.31
CA ASP A 111 -20.98 -24.22 -4.35
C ASP A 111 -22.13 -23.40 -4.89
N PRO A 112 -23.29 -23.94 -5.07
CA PRO A 112 -24.40 -23.19 -5.62
C PRO A 112 -25.03 -22.21 -4.68
N SER A 113 -24.64 -22.17 -3.43
CA SER A 113 -25.28 -21.26 -2.54
C SER A 113 -25.01 -19.84 -2.94
N PRO A 114 -25.92 -18.97 -2.72
CA PRO A 114 -25.75 -17.61 -3.11
C PRO A 114 -24.74 -16.96 -2.26
N PRO A 115 -24.07 -16.08 -2.80
CA PRO A 115 -23.11 -15.35 -2.04
C PRO A 115 -23.82 -14.50 -1.07
N GLU A 116 -23.33 -14.34 -0.05
CA GLU A 116 -23.85 -13.52 0.83
C GLU A 116 -23.35 -12.29 0.66
N PRO A 117 -23.80 -11.58 0.69
CA PRO A 117 -23.25 -10.34 0.38
C PRO A 117 -22.35 -9.83 1.39
N GLU A 118 -22.12 -10.13 1.33
CA GLU A 118 -21.52 -9.67 1.83
C GLU A 118 -21.10 -9.04 2.15
N ILE A 119 -20.85 -8.92 2.29
CA ILE A 119 -20.42 -8.41 2.46
C ILE A 119 -20.02 -7.81 2.84
N ASP A 120 -19.81 -7.66 3.13
CA ASP A 120 -19.39 -7.14 3.47
C ASP A 120 -18.69 -6.48 3.55
N GLU A 121 -18.50 -6.25 3.52
CA GLU A 121 -17.77 -5.79 3.53
C GLU A 121 -17.28 -5.07 3.85
N GLU A 122 -17.06 -4.81 4.14
CA GLU A 122 -16.48 -4.25 4.46
C GLU A 122 -15.95 -3.88 4.74
N PRO A 123 -15.46 -3.40 4.79
CA PRO A 123 -14.61 -2.93 5.04
C PRO A 123 -14.07 -2.86 5.17
#